data_eebea8bef163459ee416b2d881788959
#
_entry.id   eebea8bef163459ee416b2d881788959
#
_cell.length_a   1.000
_cell.length_b   1.000
_cell.length_c   1.000
_cell.angle_alpha   90.00
_cell.angle_beta   90.00
_cell.angle_gamma   90.00
#
_symmetry.space_group_name_H-M   'P 1'
#
loop_
_entity.id
_entity.type
_entity.pdbx_description
1 polymer ?
#
loop_
_entity_poly.entity_id
_entity_poly.type
_entity_poly.pdbx_seq_one_letter_code
_entity_poly.pdbx_strand_id
1 'polypeptide(L)'
;MNVNSVNNVSSVSKIQSPNNVRKVVDTGLKKDTFERTSFKGDFNVDNAVKELKDLKNFKGTPKFTDDKIETIKGELVKSPDKWEPFKELVQNPKILGSMACDIVAKDTQVVKGLADLSKVKKGDETPRFTPFDIKALSNSLNKTEEFDKAKVLSKSDLGIDDLVALSKNEKLNNPEKVVESYDKMKTRCGSNLLSLSFKTDDYDSNSFALVADLKDTSKKIELFDKDMNNISSEEVQAFKHPNGRQYQIKKTVDRRNNSVSKVRLEVRKNMPQPVLINEVRVIKDKDGKTLRKEYTDQSEVPGVLNIKHVFPDGTEKVLSSGTVDKKTGITSVKKDMTSLDGTRTQYLYEDDPQGNRISDYIITDKDGKTLLKNSQSFEVLSDNKFISAKNDKKYEITVNDKEIDIKDLNTKDSSKITFENYLDGNKDKILTALKRMPGEELIALGKTTKHLNGIDDINYSTYGAVNKRIKTGDNLYVMLHELGHAKDYNEVDVKQEETLKKSIFSNKQVNEVFEKEKEEFDKAFPTAQREHINYFIKTSEHKDGLQETIAETNALLNTYNNEDLFSIRSQYLQQYFPKTITEISKLLASTK
;
A
#
# COMPACT_ATOMS: atom_id res chain seq x y z
N MET A 1 -7.59 -10.07 -3.36
CA MET A 1 -8.11 -10.00 -1.97
C MET A 1 -7.86 -8.61 -1.45
N ASN A 2 -8.93 -7.89 -1.11
CA ASN A 2 -8.81 -6.62 -0.41
C ASN A 2 -8.43 -6.94 1.04
N VAL A 3 -7.19 -6.67 1.41
CA VAL A 3 -6.81 -6.59 2.82
C VAL A 3 -7.22 -5.20 3.31
N ASN A 4 -8.51 -5.00 3.54
CA ASN A 4 -8.98 -3.86 4.29
C ASN A 4 -9.04 -4.25 5.77
N SER A 5 -8.29 -3.48 6.54
CA SER A 5 -8.51 -3.17 7.94
C SER A 5 -8.57 -4.35 8.91
N VAL A 6 -7.47 -4.59 9.57
CA VAL A 6 -7.54 -4.97 10.97
C VAL A 6 -7.40 -3.69 11.82
N ASN A 7 -8.50 -2.97 11.97
CA ASN A 7 -8.68 -2.09 13.11
C ASN A 7 -9.27 -2.94 14.23
N ASN A 8 -8.42 -3.29 15.20
CA ASN A 8 -8.78 -3.39 16.61
C ASN A 8 -7.62 -3.99 17.41
N VAL A 9 -6.74 -3.13 17.86
CA VAL A 9 -6.07 -3.33 19.15
C VAL A 9 -6.21 -2.03 19.90
N SER A 10 -7.21 -2.00 20.77
CA SER A 10 -7.42 -0.97 21.76
C SER A 10 -6.35 -1.05 22.85
N SER A 11 -5.91 0.14 23.25
CA SER A 11 -5.29 0.49 24.52
C SER A 11 -3.92 -0.10 24.84
N VAL A 12 -2.89 0.64 24.49
CA VAL A 12 -1.70 0.76 25.32
C VAL A 12 -1.51 2.23 25.69
N SER A 13 -1.45 2.43 26.99
CA SER A 13 -1.33 3.67 27.72
C SER A 13 -0.22 4.59 27.22
N LYS A 14 -0.51 5.89 27.24
CA LYS A 14 0.44 7.01 27.11
C LYS A 14 1.68 6.79 27.98
N ILE A 15 2.82 6.61 27.34
CA ILE A 15 4.12 6.77 28.00
C ILE A 15 4.61 8.16 27.65
N GLN A 16 4.76 8.99 28.68
CA GLN A 16 5.36 10.32 28.60
C GLN A 16 6.84 10.20 28.22
N SER A 17 7.25 10.98 27.23
CA SER A 17 8.65 11.13 26.84
C SER A 17 9.47 11.83 27.92
N PRO A 18 10.69 11.40 28.23
CA PRO A 18 11.57 12.13 29.13
C PRO A 18 12.15 13.37 28.45
N ASN A 19 12.12 14.47 29.18
CA ASN A 19 12.73 15.76 28.85
C ASN A 19 14.23 15.61 28.54
N ASN A 20 14.61 15.77 27.30
CA ASN A 20 15.99 16.05 26.93
C ASN A 20 16.22 17.53 26.86
N VAL A 21 16.90 18.05 27.89
CA VAL A 21 17.46 19.40 27.96
C VAL A 21 18.59 19.50 26.93
N ARG A 22 18.33 20.08 25.77
CA ARG A 22 19.37 20.52 24.84
C ARG A 22 19.90 21.89 25.27
N LYS A 23 21.20 21.95 25.54
CA LYS A 23 21.95 23.19 25.68
C LYS A 23 21.73 24.07 24.44
N VAL A 24 21.17 25.23 24.62
CA VAL A 24 21.07 26.28 23.63
C VAL A 24 22.46 26.86 23.44
N VAL A 25 23.03 26.68 22.26
CA VAL A 25 24.18 27.44 21.79
C VAL A 25 23.63 28.76 21.27
N ASP A 26 23.99 29.85 21.95
CA ASP A 26 23.62 31.23 21.60
C ASP A 26 24.39 31.63 20.32
N THR A 27 23.76 31.46 19.17
CA THR A 27 24.22 32.06 17.92
C THR A 27 23.45 33.37 17.76
N GLY A 28 24.16 34.49 18.02
CA GLY A 28 23.64 35.85 17.94
C GLY A 28 23.02 36.20 16.55
N LEU A 29 21.77 35.81 16.36
CA LEU A 29 20.91 36.32 15.31
C LEU A 29 20.23 37.58 15.84
N LYS A 30 20.54 38.71 15.22
CA LYS A 30 19.87 39.99 15.45
C LYS A 30 18.36 39.76 15.38
N LYS A 31 17.66 40.14 16.44
CA LYS A 31 16.21 40.31 16.44
C LYS A 31 15.86 41.34 15.37
N ASP A 32 15.37 40.86 14.22
CA ASP A 32 14.58 41.70 13.34
C ASP A 32 13.28 42.01 14.12
N THR A 33 13.25 43.20 14.67
CA THR A 33 12.03 43.83 15.12
C THR A 33 11.16 44.07 13.91
N PHE A 34 10.25 43.12 13.61
CA PHE A 34 9.09 43.41 12.79
C PHE A 34 8.34 44.57 13.45
N GLU A 35 8.56 45.79 12.96
CA GLU A 35 7.64 46.87 13.21
C GLU A 35 6.25 46.41 12.80
N ARG A 36 5.40 46.19 13.81
CA ARG A 36 3.95 46.13 13.60
C ARG A 36 3.57 47.48 12.99
N THR A 37 3.48 47.56 11.66
CA THR A 37 2.70 48.60 11.02
C THR A 37 1.27 48.40 11.49
N SER A 38 0.93 49.05 12.58
CA SER A 38 -0.44 49.22 13.04
C SER A 38 -1.15 50.02 11.94
N PHE A 39 -1.91 49.35 11.07
CA PHE A 39 -2.99 49.97 10.33
C PHE A 39 -4.02 50.45 11.38
N LYS A 40 -3.80 51.63 11.96
CA LYS A 40 -4.79 52.39 12.68
C LYS A 40 -5.66 53.16 11.68
N GLY A 41 -6.48 52.43 10.90
CA GLY A 41 -7.79 52.94 10.55
C GLY A 41 -8.68 52.62 11.75
N ASP A 42 -9.27 53.60 12.36
CA ASP A 42 -10.14 53.45 13.53
C ASP A 42 -11.31 52.50 13.14
N PHE A 43 -11.15 51.19 13.42
CA PHE A 43 -12.26 50.24 13.25
C PHE A 43 -13.38 50.65 14.22
N ASN A 44 -14.47 51.12 13.64
CA ASN A 44 -15.65 51.50 14.43
C ASN A 44 -16.64 50.33 14.46
N VAL A 45 -16.67 49.60 15.56
CA VAL A 45 -17.55 48.46 15.76
C VAL A 45 -19.03 48.80 15.66
N ASP A 46 -19.43 50.00 16.04
CA ASP A 46 -20.85 50.44 15.97
C ASP A 46 -21.28 50.66 14.52
N ASN A 47 -20.40 51.14 13.65
CA ASN A 47 -20.66 51.21 12.23
C ASN A 47 -20.78 49.81 11.63
N ALA A 48 -19.92 48.87 12.00
CA ALA A 48 -20.00 47.48 11.55
C ALA A 48 -21.34 46.83 11.99
N VAL A 49 -21.75 47.03 13.21
CA VAL A 49 -23.07 46.57 13.73
C VAL A 49 -24.23 47.18 12.96
N LYS A 50 -24.17 48.48 12.64
CA LYS A 50 -25.21 49.14 11.82
C LYS A 50 -25.31 48.51 10.43
N GLU A 51 -24.19 48.30 9.75
CA GLU A 51 -24.14 47.65 8.45
C GLU A 51 -24.69 46.22 8.49
N LEU A 52 -24.36 45.45 9.56
CA LEU A 52 -24.94 44.10 9.73
C LEU A 52 -26.45 44.09 9.90
N LYS A 53 -27.02 45.06 10.61
CA LYS A 53 -28.46 45.22 10.79
C LYS A 53 -29.20 45.51 9.46
N ASP A 54 -28.54 46.21 8.57
CA ASP A 54 -29.12 46.59 7.23
C ASP A 54 -29.09 45.43 6.24
N LEU A 55 -28.32 44.38 6.48
CA LEU A 55 -28.22 43.23 5.56
C LEU A 55 -29.50 42.41 5.55
N LYS A 56 -29.96 42.07 4.33
CA LYS A 56 -31.14 41.22 4.08
C LYS A 56 -30.69 39.82 3.62
N ASN A 57 -31.45 38.82 4.00
CA ASN A 57 -31.30 37.49 3.46
C ASN A 57 -32.03 37.38 2.09
N PHE A 58 -31.96 36.22 1.46
CA PHE A 58 -32.57 35.97 0.14
C PHE A 58 -34.13 36.09 0.12
N LYS A 59 -34.77 36.14 1.31
CA LYS A 59 -36.22 36.38 1.46
C LYS A 59 -36.55 37.85 1.73
N GLY A 60 -35.56 38.74 1.76
CA GLY A 60 -35.73 40.16 2.03
C GLY A 60 -35.91 40.52 3.52
N THR A 61 -35.86 39.55 4.43
CA THR A 61 -35.94 39.80 5.88
C THR A 61 -34.55 40.07 6.44
N PRO A 62 -34.40 40.66 7.66
CA PRO A 62 -33.11 40.85 8.29
C PRO A 62 -32.31 39.56 8.31
N LYS A 63 -31.02 39.64 7.95
CA LYS A 63 -30.14 38.49 7.83
C LYS A 63 -29.70 37.94 9.19
N PHE A 64 -29.55 38.82 10.14
CA PHE A 64 -29.08 38.52 11.48
C PHE A 64 -30.13 38.88 12.54
N THR A 65 -30.24 38.04 13.55
CA THR A 65 -30.93 38.37 14.82
C THR A 65 -29.97 39.14 15.71
N ASP A 66 -30.47 39.86 16.71
CA ASP A 66 -29.61 40.64 17.66
C ASP A 66 -28.57 39.74 18.35
N ASP A 67 -28.91 38.54 18.78
CA ASP A 67 -27.97 37.57 19.38
C ASP A 67 -26.81 37.25 18.46
N LYS A 68 -27.08 37.07 17.17
CA LYS A 68 -26.02 36.80 16.17
C LYS A 68 -25.14 38.01 15.93
N ILE A 69 -25.74 39.20 15.93
CA ILE A 69 -24.97 40.45 15.82
C ILE A 69 -24.06 40.63 17.00
N GLU A 70 -24.50 40.36 18.22
CA GLU A 70 -23.66 40.41 19.40
C GLU A 70 -22.52 39.37 19.36
N THR A 71 -22.81 38.16 18.89
CA THR A 71 -21.78 37.13 18.66
C THR A 71 -20.72 37.61 17.66
N ILE A 72 -21.14 38.14 16.51
CA ILE A 72 -20.23 38.67 15.48
C ILE A 72 -19.42 39.85 16.00
N LYS A 73 -20.09 40.80 16.70
CA LYS A 73 -19.47 41.95 17.35
C LYS A 73 -18.35 41.51 18.30
N GLY A 74 -18.63 40.50 19.14
CA GLY A 74 -17.64 39.99 20.10
C GLY A 74 -16.38 39.46 19.39
N GLU A 75 -16.49 38.79 18.24
CA GLU A 75 -15.34 38.31 17.47
C GLU A 75 -14.61 39.44 16.72
N LEU A 76 -15.33 40.43 16.20
CA LEU A 76 -14.72 41.59 15.53
C LEU A 76 -13.98 42.54 16.50
N VAL A 77 -14.45 42.65 17.73
CA VAL A 77 -13.71 43.41 18.77
C VAL A 77 -12.37 42.75 19.07
N LYS A 78 -12.32 41.42 19.12
CA LYS A 78 -11.07 40.65 19.31
C LYS A 78 -10.11 40.76 18.15
N SER A 79 -10.64 40.84 16.90
CA SER A 79 -9.87 40.85 15.66
C SER A 79 -10.50 41.80 14.63
N PRO A 80 -10.28 43.09 14.75
CA PRO A 80 -10.88 44.11 13.87
C PRO A 80 -10.55 43.94 12.38
N ASP A 81 -9.41 43.39 12.07
CA ASP A 81 -8.92 43.14 10.71
C ASP A 81 -9.73 42.05 9.95
N LYS A 82 -10.62 41.34 10.64
CA LYS A 82 -11.61 40.46 10.01
C LYS A 82 -12.75 41.21 9.32
N TRP A 83 -13.02 42.47 9.68
CA TRP A 83 -14.24 43.13 9.25
C TRP A 83 -14.42 43.23 7.75
N GLU A 84 -13.49 43.81 7.03
CA GLU A 84 -13.63 44.00 5.58
C GLU A 84 -13.79 42.67 4.84
N PRO A 85 -12.93 41.64 5.02
CA PRO A 85 -13.15 40.36 4.36
C PRO A 85 -14.43 39.66 4.82
N PHE A 86 -14.82 39.78 6.07
CA PHE A 86 -16.07 39.22 6.57
C PHE A 86 -17.30 39.92 5.96
N LYS A 87 -17.28 41.27 5.87
CA LYS A 87 -18.32 42.07 5.23
C LYS A 87 -18.57 41.62 3.78
N GLU A 88 -17.50 41.41 3.01
CA GLU A 88 -17.63 40.89 1.64
C GLU A 88 -18.36 39.54 1.58
N LEU A 89 -18.02 38.62 2.45
CA LEU A 89 -18.66 37.31 2.51
C LEU A 89 -20.15 37.43 2.85
N VAL A 90 -20.49 38.23 3.85
CA VAL A 90 -21.89 38.33 4.33
C VAL A 90 -22.78 39.20 3.48
N GLN A 91 -22.23 39.93 2.51
CA GLN A 91 -23.03 40.58 1.47
C GLN A 91 -23.78 39.57 0.60
N ASN A 92 -23.29 38.35 0.45
CA ASN A 92 -24.02 37.30 -0.23
C ASN A 92 -25.29 36.92 0.57
N PRO A 93 -26.51 37.17 0.03
CA PRO A 93 -27.75 36.96 0.78
C PRO A 93 -28.06 35.51 1.12
N LYS A 94 -27.39 34.57 0.47
CA LYS A 94 -27.51 33.12 0.71
C LYS A 94 -26.62 32.60 1.83
N ILE A 95 -25.65 33.38 2.31
CA ILE A 95 -24.88 33.01 3.50
C ILE A 95 -25.80 33.22 4.72
N LEU A 96 -26.14 32.11 5.37
CA LEU A 96 -27.07 32.16 6.52
C LEU A 96 -26.38 32.78 7.75
N GLY A 97 -27.15 33.36 8.65
CA GLY A 97 -26.64 34.03 9.84
C GLY A 97 -25.86 33.10 10.78
N SER A 98 -26.23 31.81 10.91
CA SER A 98 -25.47 30.81 11.66
C SER A 98 -24.11 30.53 11.02
N MET A 99 -24.08 30.40 9.70
CA MET A 99 -22.83 30.18 8.95
C MET A 99 -21.88 31.38 9.09
N ALA A 100 -22.41 32.60 9.10
CA ALA A 100 -21.62 33.82 9.30
C ALA A 100 -20.97 33.84 10.70
N CYS A 101 -21.68 33.41 11.75
CA CYS A 101 -21.11 33.28 13.09
C CYS A 101 -19.98 32.24 13.13
N ASP A 102 -20.17 31.09 12.46
CA ASP A 102 -19.13 30.05 12.37
C ASP A 102 -17.87 30.57 11.65
N ILE A 103 -18.04 31.36 10.58
CA ILE A 103 -16.94 31.92 9.80
C ILE A 103 -16.18 32.99 10.57
N VAL A 104 -16.86 33.95 11.21
CA VAL A 104 -16.17 35.03 11.94
C VAL A 104 -15.39 34.54 13.15
N ALA A 105 -15.78 33.39 13.70
CA ALA A 105 -15.08 32.74 14.78
C ALA A 105 -13.74 32.11 14.35
N LYS A 106 -13.50 31.93 13.05
CA LYS A 106 -12.24 31.42 12.51
C LYS A 106 -11.13 32.47 12.57
N ASP A 107 -9.88 32.03 12.42
CA ASP A 107 -8.72 32.92 12.35
C ASP A 107 -8.85 33.92 11.19
N THR A 108 -8.23 35.08 11.34
CA THR A 108 -8.28 36.17 10.33
C THR A 108 -7.86 35.71 8.95
N GLN A 109 -6.82 34.87 8.86
CA GLN A 109 -6.34 34.31 7.59
C GLN A 109 -7.39 33.44 6.89
N VAL A 110 -8.17 32.68 7.65
CA VAL A 110 -9.29 31.87 7.12
C VAL A 110 -10.37 32.77 6.55
N VAL A 111 -10.78 33.80 7.30
CA VAL A 111 -11.81 34.75 6.85
C VAL A 111 -11.37 35.48 5.56
N LYS A 112 -10.12 35.92 5.48
CA LYS A 112 -9.53 36.55 4.29
C LYS A 112 -9.50 35.58 3.10
N GLY A 113 -9.01 34.37 3.30
CA GLY A 113 -8.96 33.35 2.24
C GLY A 113 -10.35 32.99 1.69
N LEU A 114 -11.35 32.86 2.56
CA LEU A 114 -12.74 32.62 2.14
C LEU A 114 -13.32 33.80 1.37
N ALA A 115 -13.04 35.04 1.77
CA ALA A 115 -13.49 36.22 1.04
C ALA A 115 -12.90 36.25 -0.37
N ASP A 116 -11.62 35.93 -0.51
CA ASP A 116 -10.97 35.84 -1.81
C ASP A 116 -11.57 34.73 -2.68
N LEU A 117 -11.79 33.54 -2.13
CA LEU A 117 -12.42 32.45 -2.85
C LEU A 117 -13.86 32.78 -3.28
N SER A 118 -14.61 33.52 -2.45
CA SER A 118 -15.99 33.90 -2.77
C SER A 118 -16.11 34.80 -4.02
N LYS A 119 -15.02 35.48 -4.39
CA LYS A 119 -14.93 36.35 -5.59
C LYS A 119 -14.64 35.57 -6.87
N VAL A 120 -14.21 34.31 -6.75
CA VAL A 120 -13.89 33.50 -7.93
C VAL A 120 -15.16 33.20 -8.70
N LYS A 121 -15.13 33.48 -10.00
CA LYS A 121 -16.24 33.24 -10.93
C LYS A 121 -15.90 32.12 -11.90
N LYS A 122 -16.96 31.49 -12.43
CA LYS A 122 -16.87 30.62 -13.60
C LYS A 122 -16.81 31.47 -14.87
N GLY A 123 -16.54 30.84 -16.00
CA GLY A 123 -16.46 31.52 -17.29
C GLY A 123 -17.75 32.24 -17.71
N ASP A 124 -18.89 31.94 -17.11
CA ASP A 124 -20.19 32.58 -17.31
C ASP A 124 -20.48 33.69 -16.28
N GLU A 125 -19.47 34.19 -15.60
CA GLU A 125 -19.58 35.23 -14.55
C GLU A 125 -20.32 34.79 -13.27
N THR A 126 -20.81 33.55 -13.18
CA THR A 126 -21.44 33.02 -11.96
C THR A 126 -20.40 32.73 -10.87
N PRO A 127 -20.75 32.88 -9.57
CA PRO A 127 -19.86 32.48 -8.48
C PRO A 127 -19.45 31.02 -8.60
N ARG A 128 -18.15 30.75 -8.47
CA ARG A 128 -17.59 29.39 -8.49
C ARG A 128 -18.08 28.56 -7.32
N PHE A 129 -18.20 29.16 -6.16
CA PHE A 129 -18.54 28.50 -4.91
C PHE A 129 -19.94 28.89 -4.41
N THR A 130 -20.70 27.89 -4.04
CA THR A 130 -21.96 28.09 -3.30
C THR A 130 -21.66 28.41 -1.82
N PRO A 131 -22.64 28.95 -1.07
CA PRO A 131 -22.47 29.14 0.38
C PRO A 131 -22.11 27.84 1.12
N PHE A 132 -22.62 26.69 0.68
CA PHE A 132 -22.27 25.40 1.27
C PHE A 132 -20.80 25.03 0.99
N ASP A 133 -20.30 25.33 -0.20
CA ASP A 133 -18.89 25.15 -0.54
C ASP A 133 -18.00 26.04 0.34
N ILE A 134 -18.37 27.31 0.52
CA ILE A 134 -17.66 28.24 1.42
C ILE A 134 -17.63 27.69 2.84
N LYS A 135 -18.72 27.10 3.33
CA LYS A 135 -18.76 26.46 4.65
C LYS A 135 -17.84 25.23 4.70
N ALA A 136 -17.86 24.38 3.69
CA ALA A 136 -16.96 23.22 3.60
C ALA A 136 -15.49 23.65 3.62
N LEU A 137 -15.14 24.66 2.83
CA LEU A 137 -13.78 25.25 2.79
C LEU A 137 -13.37 25.85 4.14
N SER A 138 -14.30 26.56 4.84
CA SER A 138 -14.04 27.15 6.16
C SER A 138 -13.75 26.10 7.24
N ASN A 139 -14.27 24.90 7.10
CA ASN A 139 -14.02 23.81 8.04
C ASN A 139 -12.76 23.00 7.71
N SER A 140 -12.26 23.12 6.48
CA SER A 140 -11.19 22.26 5.97
C SER A 140 -9.85 22.98 5.83
N LEU A 141 -9.85 24.24 5.36
CA LEU A 141 -8.62 25.01 5.12
C LEU A 141 -8.31 25.92 6.30
N ASN A 142 -7.02 25.95 6.71
CA ASN A 142 -6.60 26.70 7.90
C ASN A 142 -5.37 27.57 7.69
N LYS A 143 -4.55 27.32 6.65
CA LYS A 143 -3.29 28.02 6.38
C LYS A 143 -3.45 28.93 5.15
N THR A 144 -2.75 30.06 5.14
CA THR A 144 -2.73 30.97 3.97
C THR A 144 -2.32 30.25 2.69
N GLU A 145 -1.28 29.41 2.74
CA GLU A 145 -0.80 28.63 1.60
C GLU A 145 -1.87 27.68 1.02
N GLU A 146 -2.74 27.12 1.89
CA GLU A 146 -3.85 26.26 1.46
C GLU A 146 -4.88 27.08 0.66
N PHE A 147 -5.17 28.31 1.11
CA PHE A 147 -6.06 29.23 0.39
C PHE A 147 -5.47 29.72 -0.93
N ASP A 148 -4.16 29.99 -0.99
CA ASP A 148 -3.47 30.39 -2.21
C ASP A 148 -3.54 29.27 -3.27
N LYS A 149 -3.26 28.02 -2.86
CA LYS A 149 -3.46 26.85 -3.73
C LYS A 149 -4.92 26.69 -4.16
N ALA A 150 -5.87 26.79 -3.22
CA ALA A 150 -7.30 26.69 -3.52
C ALA A 150 -7.74 27.74 -4.54
N LYS A 151 -7.23 28.96 -4.47
CA LYS A 151 -7.50 30.04 -5.43
C LYS A 151 -7.03 29.70 -6.85
N VAL A 152 -5.84 29.12 -6.98
CA VAL A 152 -5.33 28.64 -8.27
C VAL A 152 -6.19 27.50 -8.80
N LEU A 153 -6.42 26.46 -7.99
CA LEU A 153 -7.18 25.26 -8.32
C LEU A 153 -8.64 25.57 -8.68
N SER A 154 -9.20 26.63 -8.10
CA SER A 154 -10.59 27.05 -8.37
C SER A 154 -10.83 27.60 -9.78
N LYS A 155 -9.78 27.81 -10.57
CA LYS A 155 -9.87 28.16 -12.00
C LYS A 155 -10.42 27.01 -12.84
N SER A 156 -10.36 25.78 -12.34
CA SER A 156 -10.97 24.59 -12.95
C SER A 156 -12.29 24.19 -12.25
N ASP A 157 -13.03 23.25 -12.84
CA ASP A 157 -14.27 22.72 -12.27
C ASP A 157 -14.03 21.55 -11.28
N LEU A 158 -12.89 21.50 -10.62
CA LEU A 158 -12.57 20.50 -9.59
C LEU A 158 -13.68 20.43 -8.54
N GLY A 159 -14.06 19.22 -8.12
CA GLY A 159 -14.95 19.02 -6.97
C GLY A 159 -14.36 19.62 -5.69
N ILE A 160 -15.21 19.99 -4.73
CA ILE A 160 -14.75 20.59 -3.46
C ILE A 160 -13.81 19.66 -2.70
N ASP A 161 -14.11 18.37 -2.67
CA ASP A 161 -13.28 17.38 -1.96
C ASP A 161 -11.88 17.29 -2.59
N ASP A 162 -11.78 17.21 -3.92
CA ASP A 162 -10.51 17.19 -4.64
C ASP A 162 -9.74 18.51 -4.42
N LEU A 163 -10.45 19.64 -4.49
CA LEU A 163 -9.86 20.97 -4.28
C LEU A 163 -9.27 21.08 -2.86
N VAL A 164 -9.99 20.65 -1.84
CA VAL A 164 -9.53 20.65 -0.44
C VAL A 164 -8.32 19.72 -0.28
N ALA A 165 -8.41 18.49 -0.78
CA ALA A 165 -7.34 17.50 -0.67
C ALA A 165 -6.04 18.00 -1.32
N LEU A 166 -6.13 18.56 -2.53
CA LEU A 166 -4.98 19.11 -3.26
C LEU A 166 -4.43 20.37 -2.59
N SER A 167 -5.28 21.25 -2.07
CA SER A 167 -4.84 22.49 -1.38
C SER A 167 -4.06 22.20 -0.12
N LYS A 168 -4.46 21.17 0.64
CA LYS A 168 -3.78 20.73 1.88
C LYS A 168 -2.52 19.91 1.61
N ASN A 169 -2.32 19.44 0.40
CA ASN A 169 -1.15 18.64 0.08
C ASN A 169 0.11 19.51 0.05
N GLU A 170 0.96 19.38 1.07
CA GLU A 170 2.20 20.16 1.19
C GLU A 170 3.22 19.82 0.10
N LYS A 171 3.10 18.65 -0.54
CA LYS A 171 4.01 18.17 -1.59
C LYS A 171 3.59 18.61 -3.00
N LEU A 172 2.40 19.17 -3.17
CA LEU A 172 1.96 19.75 -4.44
C LEU A 172 2.67 21.07 -4.68
N ASN A 173 3.64 21.07 -5.61
CA ASN A 173 4.47 22.23 -5.92
C ASN A 173 3.90 23.12 -7.04
N ASN A 174 2.99 22.61 -7.87
CA ASN A 174 2.56 23.28 -9.09
C ASN A 174 1.05 23.14 -9.33
N PRO A 175 0.21 23.89 -8.58
CA PRO A 175 -1.24 23.82 -8.71
C PRO A 175 -1.76 24.29 -10.08
N GLU A 176 -1.01 25.15 -10.83
CA GLU A 176 -1.37 25.58 -12.18
C GLU A 176 -1.38 24.40 -13.15
N LYS A 177 -0.41 23.50 -13.05
CA LYS A 177 -0.37 22.29 -13.89
C LYS A 177 -1.50 21.31 -13.56
N VAL A 178 -2.03 21.31 -12.32
CA VAL A 178 -3.24 20.54 -11.97
C VAL A 178 -4.42 21.03 -12.80
N VAL A 179 -4.64 22.34 -12.83
CA VAL A 179 -5.71 22.98 -13.62
C VAL A 179 -5.54 22.63 -15.10
N GLU A 180 -4.34 22.82 -15.65
CA GLU A 180 -4.05 22.51 -17.05
C GLU A 180 -4.31 21.05 -17.40
N SER A 181 -3.87 20.11 -16.56
CA SER A 181 -4.07 18.67 -16.78
C SER A 181 -5.54 18.28 -16.70
N TYR A 182 -6.27 18.85 -15.73
CA TYR A 182 -7.70 18.64 -15.57
C TYR A 182 -8.48 19.10 -16.81
N ASP A 183 -8.23 20.31 -17.29
CA ASP A 183 -8.90 20.89 -18.44
C ASP A 183 -8.56 20.16 -19.75
N LYS A 184 -7.30 19.74 -19.92
CA LYS A 184 -6.88 18.88 -21.05
C LYS A 184 -7.62 17.53 -21.03
N MET A 185 -7.72 16.88 -19.90
CA MET A 185 -8.43 15.60 -19.77
C MET A 185 -9.92 15.79 -20.05
N LYS A 186 -10.54 16.82 -19.48
CA LYS A 186 -11.95 17.18 -19.71
C LYS A 186 -12.22 17.40 -21.19
N THR A 187 -11.40 18.20 -21.87
CA THR A 187 -11.51 18.47 -23.31
C THR A 187 -11.35 17.19 -24.14
N ARG A 188 -10.34 16.36 -23.82
CA ARG A 188 -10.07 15.10 -24.52
C ARG A 188 -11.20 14.08 -24.40
N CYS A 189 -11.88 14.02 -23.24
CA CYS A 189 -13.01 13.11 -23.02
C CYS A 189 -14.32 13.69 -23.58
N GLY A 190 -14.47 15.01 -23.65
CA GLY A 190 -15.60 15.69 -24.23
C GLY A 190 -16.94 15.24 -23.65
N SER A 191 -17.94 15.05 -24.52
CA SER A 191 -19.29 14.64 -24.12
C SER A 191 -19.39 13.21 -23.58
N ASN A 192 -18.35 12.39 -23.74
CA ASN A 192 -18.28 11.04 -23.19
C ASN A 192 -17.88 11.00 -21.70
N LEU A 193 -17.43 12.11 -21.14
CA LEU A 193 -17.03 12.21 -19.73
C LEU A 193 -18.25 12.02 -18.82
N LEU A 194 -18.14 11.10 -17.86
CA LEU A 194 -19.11 10.89 -16.79
C LEU A 194 -18.65 11.59 -15.50
N SER A 195 -17.42 11.36 -15.08
CA SER A 195 -16.80 12.02 -13.92
C SER A 195 -15.31 12.25 -14.16
N LEU A 196 -14.75 13.25 -13.48
CA LEU A 196 -13.32 13.57 -13.49
C LEU A 196 -12.92 13.99 -12.09
N SER A 197 -11.92 13.31 -11.52
CA SER A 197 -11.46 13.57 -10.16
C SER A 197 -9.94 13.42 -10.07
N PHE A 198 -9.33 14.18 -9.16
CA PHE A 198 -7.97 13.95 -8.71
C PHE A 198 -7.98 13.08 -7.45
N LYS A 199 -7.09 12.08 -7.42
CA LYS A 199 -6.81 11.28 -6.23
C LYS A 199 -5.35 11.45 -5.89
N THR A 200 -5.07 11.69 -4.62
CA THR A 200 -3.73 11.47 -4.09
C THR A 200 -3.51 9.97 -4.08
N ASP A 201 -2.33 9.52 -4.51
CA ASP A 201 -1.99 8.10 -4.38
C ASP A 201 -1.93 7.75 -2.89
N ASP A 202 -2.77 6.81 -2.45
CA ASP A 202 -2.81 6.36 -1.06
C ASP A 202 -1.49 5.67 -0.64
N TYR A 203 -0.70 5.24 -1.62
CA TYR A 203 0.57 4.51 -1.43
C TYR A 203 1.80 5.41 -1.57
N ASP A 204 1.73 6.46 -2.39
CA ASP A 204 2.80 7.44 -2.55
C ASP A 204 2.24 8.85 -2.47
N SER A 205 2.38 9.46 -1.28
CA SER A 205 1.97 10.85 -1.06
C SER A 205 2.68 11.87 -1.96
N ASN A 206 3.57 11.42 -2.87
CA ASN A 206 4.29 12.25 -3.84
C ASN A 206 3.70 12.17 -5.25
N SER A 207 2.66 11.37 -5.48
CA SER A 207 2.03 11.23 -6.78
C SER A 207 0.54 11.52 -6.76
N PHE A 208 0.03 11.93 -7.91
CA PHE A 208 -1.36 12.32 -8.11
C PHE A 208 -1.94 11.56 -9.29
N ALA A 209 -3.14 11.03 -9.14
CA ALA A 209 -3.88 10.36 -10.21
C ALA A 209 -5.06 11.22 -10.66
N LEU A 210 -5.11 11.59 -11.94
CA LEU A 210 -6.27 12.17 -12.57
C LEU A 210 -7.08 11.06 -13.24
N VAL A 211 -8.29 10.80 -12.74
CA VAL A 211 -9.15 9.70 -13.17
C VAL A 211 -10.38 10.25 -13.88
N ALA A 212 -10.57 9.87 -15.14
CA ALA A 212 -11.76 10.13 -15.92
C ALA A 212 -12.56 8.83 -16.12
N ASP A 213 -13.77 8.77 -15.56
CA ASP A 213 -14.75 7.75 -15.86
C ASP A 213 -15.57 8.18 -17.09
N LEU A 214 -15.82 7.26 -18.02
CA LEU A 214 -16.49 7.54 -19.26
C LEU A 214 -17.87 6.82 -19.31
N LYS A 215 -18.81 7.36 -20.07
CA LYS A 215 -20.17 6.83 -20.22
C LYS A 215 -20.23 5.43 -20.83
N ASP A 216 -19.23 5.08 -21.65
CA ASP A 216 -19.05 3.76 -22.24
C ASP A 216 -18.38 2.74 -21.30
N THR A 217 -18.31 3.04 -20.00
CA THR A 217 -17.66 2.23 -18.97
C THR A 217 -16.14 2.13 -19.09
N SER A 218 -15.52 2.85 -20.01
CA SER A 218 -14.07 2.96 -20.06
C SER A 218 -13.54 4.01 -19.08
N LYS A 219 -12.25 3.93 -18.77
CA LYS A 219 -11.57 4.88 -17.88
C LYS A 219 -10.29 5.36 -18.53
N LYS A 220 -9.94 6.62 -18.26
CA LYS A 220 -8.61 7.16 -18.54
C LYS A 220 -7.98 7.64 -17.25
N ILE A 221 -6.72 7.24 -17.02
CA ILE A 221 -5.99 7.59 -15.81
C ILE A 221 -4.67 8.20 -16.25
N GLU A 222 -4.32 9.34 -15.68
CA GLU A 222 -2.98 9.92 -15.81
C GLU A 222 -2.36 10.05 -14.44
N LEU A 223 -1.14 9.54 -14.29
CA LEU A 223 -0.35 9.66 -13.06
C LEU A 223 0.69 10.75 -13.23
N PHE A 224 0.87 11.54 -12.18
CA PHE A 224 1.80 12.66 -12.13
C PHE A 224 2.68 12.56 -10.89
N ASP A 225 3.93 13.04 -11.00
CA ASP A 225 4.79 13.25 -9.84
C ASP A 225 4.36 14.50 -9.04
N LYS A 226 5.09 14.82 -7.96
CA LYS A 226 4.85 16.00 -7.11
C LYS A 226 4.95 17.35 -7.87
N ASP A 227 5.67 17.38 -8.97
CA ASP A 227 5.87 18.57 -9.82
C ASP A 227 4.88 18.60 -11.00
N MET A 228 3.89 17.66 -10.96
CA MET A 228 2.85 17.49 -11.99
C MET A 228 3.41 17.15 -13.38
N ASN A 229 4.53 16.42 -13.45
CA ASN A 229 4.98 15.82 -14.69
C ASN A 229 4.27 14.50 -14.89
N ASN A 230 3.72 14.27 -16.09
CA ASN A 230 3.02 13.01 -16.39
C ASN A 230 4.02 11.86 -16.47
N ILE A 231 3.92 10.92 -15.54
CA ILE A 231 4.78 9.73 -15.41
C ILE A 231 4.18 8.48 -16.02
N SER A 232 2.84 8.41 -16.13
CA SER A 232 2.14 7.30 -16.76
C SER A 232 0.77 7.71 -17.28
N SER A 233 0.30 7.03 -18.32
CA SER A 233 -1.06 7.16 -18.84
C SER A 233 -1.66 5.78 -19.06
N GLU A 234 -2.92 5.62 -18.66
CA GLU A 234 -3.64 4.35 -18.72
C GLU A 234 -5.01 4.53 -19.35
N GLU A 235 -5.40 3.59 -20.21
CA GLU A 235 -6.76 3.44 -20.73
C GLU A 235 -7.28 2.07 -20.36
N VAL A 236 -8.46 2.02 -19.71
CA VAL A 236 -9.15 0.80 -19.36
C VAL A 236 -10.47 0.74 -20.12
N GLN A 237 -10.68 -0.31 -20.90
CA GLN A 237 -11.90 -0.60 -21.64
C GLN A 237 -12.52 -1.88 -21.11
N ALA A 238 -13.77 -1.84 -20.69
CA ALA A 238 -14.53 -3.02 -20.30
C ALA A 238 -15.37 -3.52 -21.48
N PHE A 239 -15.48 -4.83 -21.66
CA PHE A 239 -16.34 -5.43 -22.67
C PHE A 239 -16.90 -6.78 -22.19
N LYS A 240 -18.08 -7.13 -22.69
CA LYS A 240 -18.70 -8.42 -22.43
C LYS A 240 -18.53 -9.32 -23.65
N HIS A 241 -17.92 -10.49 -23.45
CA HIS A 241 -17.76 -11.48 -24.49
C HIS A 241 -19.10 -12.19 -24.75
N PRO A 242 -19.39 -12.70 -25.97
CA PRO A 242 -20.61 -13.44 -26.29
C PRO A 242 -20.90 -14.62 -25.36
N ASN A 243 -19.88 -15.26 -24.77
CA ASN A 243 -20.05 -16.31 -23.76
C ASN A 243 -20.52 -15.81 -22.37
N GLY A 244 -20.83 -14.53 -22.23
CA GLY A 244 -21.30 -13.90 -20.99
C GLY A 244 -20.20 -13.44 -20.03
N ARG A 245 -18.92 -13.79 -20.26
CA ARG A 245 -17.80 -13.36 -19.43
C ARG A 245 -17.48 -11.89 -19.66
N GLN A 246 -17.05 -11.22 -18.60
CA GLN A 246 -16.62 -9.82 -18.64
C GLN A 246 -15.10 -9.73 -18.67
N TYR A 247 -14.58 -8.85 -19.50
CA TYR A 247 -13.16 -8.61 -19.67
C TYR A 247 -12.84 -7.13 -19.62
N GLN A 248 -11.61 -6.83 -19.25
CA GLN A 248 -11.03 -5.49 -19.38
C GLN A 248 -9.78 -5.57 -20.24
N ILE A 249 -9.58 -4.57 -21.08
CA ILE A 249 -8.31 -4.32 -21.76
C ILE A 249 -7.74 -3.04 -21.17
N LYS A 250 -6.56 -3.16 -20.60
CA LYS A 250 -5.80 -2.06 -20.03
C LYS A 250 -4.60 -1.77 -20.92
N LYS A 251 -4.46 -0.55 -21.40
CA LYS A 251 -3.27 -0.06 -22.10
C LYS A 251 -2.57 0.94 -21.20
N THR A 252 -1.27 0.74 -20.98
CA THR A 252 -0.47 1.64 -20.15
C THR A 252 0.74 2.13 -20.93
N VAL A 253 1.00 3.42 -20.88
CA VAL A 253 2.25 4.06 -21.32
C VAL A 253 2.96 4.52 -20.06
N ASP A 254 4.05 3.88 -19.67
CA ASP A 254 4.87 4.26 -18.53
C ASP A 254 6.14 4.97 -19.06
N ARG A 255 6.28 6.27 -18.73
CA ARG A 255 7.36 7.12 -19.23
C ARG A 255 8.63 6.99 -18.43
N ARG A 256 8.56 6.47 -17.20
CA ARG A 256 9.72 6.29 -16.31
C ARG A 256 10.66 5.20 -16.83
N ASN A 257 10.09 4.12 -17.35
CA ASN A 257 10.85 2.99 -17.91
C ASN A 257 10.67 2.83 -19.43
N ASN A 258 10.14 3.86 -20.09
CA ASN A 258 9.90 3.88 -21.54
C ASN A 258 9.16 2.63 -22.03
N SER A 259 8.11 2.24 -21.33
CA SER A 259 7.36 1.03 -21.68
C SER A 259 5.93 1.31 -22.11
N VAL A 260 5.43 0.44 -22.98
CA VAL A 260 4.02 0.39 -23.37
C VAL A 260 3.53 -1.03 -23.14
N SER A 261 2.46 -1.19 -22.35
CA SER A 261 1.85 -2.49 -22.13
C SER A 261 0.39 -2.53 -22.58
N LYS A 262 -0.04 -3.74 -22.93
CA LYS A 262 -1.44 -4.08 -23.18
C LYS A 262 -1.75 -5.34 -22.39
N VAL A 263 -2.68 -5.20 -21.45
CA VAL A 263 -3.09 -6.26 -20.51
C VAL A 263 -4.53 -6.63 -20.80
N ARG A 264 -4.83 -7.93 -20.83
CA ARG A 264 -6.19 -8.45 -20.84
C ARG A 264 -6.50 -9.11 -19.52
N LEU A 265 -7.59 -8.69 -18.89
CA LEU A 265 -8.05 -9.13 -17.59
C LEU A 265 -9.45 -9.76 -17.72
N GLU A 266 -9.74 -10.80 -16.95
CA GLU A 266 -11.09 -11.36 -16.79
C GLU A 266 -11.69 -10.86 -15.47
N VAL A 267 -12.89 -10.28 -15.53
CA VAL A 267 -13.64 -9.84 -14.33
C VAL A 267 -14.55 -10.98 -13.89
N ARG A 268 -14.29 -11.56 -12.71
CA ARG A 268 -15.08 -12.66 -12.14
C ARG A 268 -15.95 -12.15 -10.99
N LYS A 269 -17.22 -12.56 -10.97
CA LYS A 269 -18.19 -12.10 -9.96
C LYS A 269 -17.77 -12.33 -8.51
N ASN A 270 -17.02 -13.41 -8.28
CA ASN A 270 -16.63 -13.84 -6.93
C ASN A 270 -15.19 -13.46 -6.56
N MET A 271 -14.50 -12.68 -7.39
CA MET A 271 -13.16 -12.20 -7.14
C MET A 271 -13.14 -10.68 -7.06
N PRO A 272 -12.58 -10.08 -6.00
CA PRO A 272 -12.54 -8.63 -5.83
C PRO A 272 -11.63 -7.95 -6.85
N GLN A 273 -10.65 -8.68 -7.41
CA GLN A 273 -9.72 -8.19 -8.41
C GLN A 273 -9.86 -8.95 -9.73
N PRO A 274 -9.74 -8.28 -10.87
CA PRO A 274 -9.68 -8.94 -12.17
C PRO A 274 -8.48 -9.90 -12.28
N VAL A 275 -8.68 -11.02 -12.98
CA VAL A 275 -7.64 -12.04 -13.20
C VAL A 275 -6.89 -11.74 -14.48
N LEU A 276 -5.57 -11.71 -14.43
CA LEU A 276 -4.72 -11.56 -15.62
C LEU A 276 -4.93 -12.74 -16.57
N ILE A 277 -5.23 -12.44 -17.84
CA ILE A 277 -5.26 -13.44 -18.91
C ILE A 277 -3.94 -13.42 -19.67
N ASN A 278 -3.57 -12.26 -20.19
CA ASN A 278 -2.27 -12.05 -20.81
C ASN A 278 -1.84 -10.57 -20.76
N GLU A 279 -0.54 -10.36 -20.86
CA GLU A 279 0.07 -9.04 -21.02
C GLU A 279 1.15 -9.11 -22.10
N VAL A 280 1.23 -8.07 -22.90
CA VAL A 280 2.38 -7.80 -23.77
C VAL A 280 2.91 -6.43 -23.40
N ARG A 281 4.19 -6.36 -23.01
CA ARG A 281 4.88 -5.11 -22.68
C ARG A 281 6.06 -4.92 -23.62
N VAL A 282 6.19 -3.74 -24.18
CA VAL A 282 7.32 -3.33 -25.04
C VAL A 282 8.17 -2.35 -24.24
N ILE A 283 9.42 -2.72 -24.00
CA ILE A 283 10.41 -1.86 -23.35
C ILE A 283 11.25 -1.22 -24.43
N LYS A 284 11.45 0.10 -24.32
CA LYS A 284 12.22 0.90 -25.27
C LYS A 284 13.36 1.60 -24.57
N ASP A 285 14.41 1.95 -25.32
CA ASP A 285 15.45 2.88 -24.86
C ASP A 285 14.96 4.34 -24.93
N LYS A 286 15.83 5.27 -24.55
CA LYS A 286 15.56 6.71 -24.58
C LYS A 286 15.31 7.25 -26.00
N ASP A 287 15.80 6.57 -27.02
CA ASP A 287 15.67 6.94 -28.43
C ASP A 287 14.44 6.28 -29.08
N GLY A 288 13.65 5.54 -28.31
CA GLY A 288 12.42 4.88 -28.74
C GLY A 288 12.61 3.55 -29.44
N LYS A 289 13.86 3.03 -29.53
CA LYS A 289 14.16 1.71 -30.09
C LYS A 289 13.74 0.61 -29.10
N THR A 290 13.11 -0.45 -29.60
CA THR A 290 12.72 -1.58 -28.77
C THR A 290 13.95 -2.31 -28.24
N LEU A 291 14.03 -2.44 -26.90
CA LEU A 291 15.04 -3.23 -26.21
C LEU A 291 14.59 -4.69 -26.07
N ARG A 292 13.32 -4.91 -25.74
CA ARG A 292 12.70 -6.24 -25.65
C ARG A 292 11.18 -6.14 -25.59
N LYS A 293 10.52 -7.26 -25.88
CA LYS A 293 9.10 -7.48 -25.59
C LYS A 293 8.98 -8.50 -24.47
N GLU A 294 8.11 -8.23 -23.51
CA GLU A 294 7.78 -9.12 -22.40
C GLU A 294 6.38 -9.67 -22.63
N TYR A 295 6.24 -10.98 -22.58
CA TYR A 295 4.98 -11.68 -22.72
C TYR A 295 4.66 -12.37 -21.41
N THR A 296 3.45 -12.16 -20.91
CA THR A 296 2.94 -12.80 -19.70
C THR A 296 1.57 -13.39 -20.02
N ASP A 297 1.37 -14.66 -19.71
CA ASP A 297 0.08 -15.33 -19.81
C ASP A 297 -0.12 -16.36 -18.68
N GLN A 298 -1.34 -16.89 -18.55
CA GLN A 298 -1.64 -17.98 -17.63
C GLN A 298 -0.92 -19.25 -18.06
N SER A 299 -0.32 -19.95 -17.11
CA SER A 299 0.24 -21.29 -17.36
C SER A 299 -0.82 -22.39 -17.19
N GLU A 300 -0.45 -23.64 -17.47
CA GLU A 300 -1.27 -24.82 -17.16
C GLU A 300 -1.36 -25.06 -15.63
N VAL A 301 -0.45 -24.48 -14.85
CA VAL A 301 -0.40 -24.61 -13.40
C VAL A 301 -1.13 -23.44 -12.76
N PRO A 302 -2.18 -23.67 -11.96
CA PRO A 302 -2.94 -22.61 -11.30
C PRO A 302 -2.05 -21.66 -10.49
N GLY A 303 -2.29 -20.34 -10.63
CA GLY A 303 -1.50 -19.31 -9.92
C GLY A 303 -0.14 -19.01 -10.55
N VAL A 304 0.37 -19.81 -11.46
CA VAL A 304 1.65 -19.61 -12.13
C VAL A 304 1.45 -18.88 -13.45
N LEU A 305 2.29 -17.87 -13.70
CA LEU A 305 2.33 -17.14 -14.98
C LEU A 305 3.52 -17.63 -15.82
N ASN A 306 3.29 -17.84 -17.11
CA ASN A 306 4.35 -17.95 -18.10
C ASN A 306 4.86 -16.54 -18.41
N ILE A 307 6.15 -16.30 -18.26
CA ILE A 307 6.78 -15.00 -18.53
C ILE A 307 7.99 -15.25 -19.42
N LYS A 308 8.01 -14.60 -20.59
CA LYS A 308 9.17 -14.62 -21.46
C LYS A 308 9.52 -13.26 -22.02
N HIS A 309 10.82 -13.03 -22.20
CA HIS A 309 11.37 -11.88 -22.91
C HIS A 309 11.78 -12.29 -24.32
N VAL A 310 11.45 -11.48 -25.30
CA VAL A 310 11.88 -11.63 -26.70
C VAL A 310 12.68 -10.39 -27.08
N PHE A 311 13.92 -10.58 -27.48
CA PHE A 311 14.84 -9.53 -27.87
C PHE A 311 14.72 -9.21 -29.37
N PRO A 312 15.21 -8.05 -29.85
CA PRO A 312 15.10 -7.65 -31.27
C PRO A 312 15.78 -8.61 -32.25
N ASP A 313 16.78 -9.36 -31.80
CA ASP A 313 17.49 -10.39 -32.58
C ASP A 313 16.74 -11.73 -32.67
N GLY A 314 15.56 -11.81 -32.04
CA GLY A 314 14.75 -13.02 -31.96
C GLY A 314 15.12 -13.97 -30.82
N THR A 315 16.13 -13.66 -30.02
CA THR A 315 16.49 -14.46 -28.83
C THR A 315 15.36 -14.42 -27.81
N GLU A 316 15.02 -15.56 -27.22
CA GLU A 316 14.02 -15.68 -26.16
C GLU A 316 14.68 -16.06 -24.82
N LYS A 317 14.24 -15.42 -23.74
CA LYS A 317 14.58 -15.78 -22.35
C LYS A 317 13.29 -16.08 -21.59
N VAL A 318 13.11 -17.31 -21.13
CA VAL A 318 12.00 -17.71 -20.27
C VAL A 318 12.35 -17.38 -18.83
N LEU A 319 11.51 -16.57 -18.16
CA LEU A 319 11.68 -16.14 -16.78
C LEU A 319 10.79 -16.93 -15.82
N SER A 320 9.63 -17.37 -16.27
CA SER A 320 8.72 -18.19 -15.49
C SER A 320 7.94 -19.08 -16.44
N SER A 321 7.76 -20.34 -16.05
CA SER A 321 6.91 -21.29 -16.77
C SER A 321 6.28 -22.30 -15.81
N GLY A 322 5.04 -22.69 -16.09
CA GLY A 322 4.35 -23.78 -15.41
C GLY A 322 3.78 -24.74 -16.45
N THR A 323 4.09 -26.01 -16.32
CA THR A 323 3.66 -27.07 -17.25
C THR A 323 3.13 -28.28 -16.48
N VAL A 324 2.20 -29.00 -17.08
CA VAL A 324 1.71 -30.30 -16.59
C VAL A 324 1.97 -31.33 -17.66
N ASP A 325 2.79 -32.33 -17.36
CA ASP A 325 2.97 -33.46 -18.26
C ASP A 325 1.68 -34.30 -18.29
N LYS A 326 1.00 -34.32 -19.43
CA LYS A 326 -0.30 -35.03 -19.61
C LYS A 326 -0.21 -36.53 -19.49
N LYS A 327 0.98 -37.15 -19.63
CA LYS A 327 1.18 -38.59 -19.53
C LYS A 327 1.44 -39.02 -18.09
N THR A 328 2.28 -38.27 -17.37
CA THR A 328 2.69 -38.62 -16.01
C THR A 328 1.89 -37.86 -14.97
N GLY A 329 1.21 -36.77 -15.33
CA GLY A 329 0.55 -35.85 -14.40
C GLY A 329 1.51 -34.97 -13.60
N ILE A 330 2.82 -35.04 -13.87
CA ILE A 330 3.83 -34.24 -13.16
C ILE A 330 3.65 -32.77 -13.50
N THR A 331 3.52 -31.96 -12.46
CA THR A 331 3.53 -30.50 -12.53
C THR A 331 4.96 -30.01 -12.37
N SER A 332 5.43 -29.15 -13.28
CA SER A 332 6.75 -28.50 -13.17
C SER A 332 6.61 -26.99 -13.25
N VAL A 333 7.27 -26.28 -12.34
CA VAL A 333 7.36 -24.81 -12.33
C VAL A 333 8.83 -24.40 -12.31
N LYS A 334 9.19 -23.48 -13.20
CA LYS A 334 10.53 -22.89 -13.26
C LYS A 334 10.41 -21.38 -13.21
N LYS A 335 11.25 -20.74 -12.41
CA LYS A 335 11.42 -19.29 -12.37
C LYS A 335 12.88 -18.92 -12.43
N ASP A 336 13.18 -17.82 -13.11
CA ASP A 336 14.51 -17.27 -13.28
C ASP A 336 14.41 -15.75 -13.29
N MET A 337 14.59 -15.15 -12.13
CA MET A 337 14.42 -13.73 -11.91
C MET A 337 15.79 -13.08 -11.67
N THR A 338 15.95 -11.85 -12.15
CA THR A 338 17.17 -11.07 -11.95
C THR A 338 16.80 -9.74 -11.30
N SER A 339 17.47 -9.39 -10.22
CA SER A 339 17.29 -8.13 -9.51
C SER A 339 17.99 -6.98 -10.24
N LEU A 340 17.84 -5.76 -9.70
CA LEU A 340 18.42 -4.55 -10.28
C LEU A 340 19.95 -4.56 -10.28
N ASP A 341 20.58 -5.18 -9.29
CA ASP A 341 22.04 -5.28 -9.14
C ASP A 341 22.65 -6.50 -9.86
N GLY A 342 21.83 -7.29 -10.56
CA GLY A 342 22.24 -8.49 -11.27
C GLY A 342 22.22 -9.77 -10.43
N THR A 343 21.81 -9.72 -9.16
CA THR A 343 21.57 -10.92 -8.34
C THR A 343 20.44 -11.73 -8.95
N ARG A 344 20.61 -13.04 -9.06
CA ARG A 344 19.68 -13.95 -9.74
C ARG A 344 19.03 -14.90 -8.75
N THR A 345 17.70 -15.01 -8.80
CA THR A 345 16.92 -15.97 -8.03
C THR A 345 16.33 -17.00 -8.98
N GLN A 346 16.59 -18.27 -8.71
CA GLN A 346 16.06 -19.39 -9.45
C GLN A 346 15.22 -20.27 -8.55
N TYR A 347 14.07 -20.70 -9.05
CA TYR A 347 13.17 -21.62 -8.39
C TYR A 347 12.75 -22.71 -9.34
N LEU A 348 12.96 -23.96 -8.95
CA LEU A 348 12.45 -25.16 -9.59
C LEU A 348 11.51 -25.86 -8.61
N TYR A 349 10.37 -26.32 -9.11
CA TYR A 349 9.41 -27.09 -8.35
C TYR A 349 8.81 -28.18 -9.23
N GLU A 350 8.70 -29.38 -8.69
CA GLU A 350 8.02 -30.50 -9.31
C GLU A 350 7.13 -31.21 -8.29
N ASP A 351 5.93 -31.62 -8.74
CA ASP A 351 4.89 -32.28 -7.95
C ASP A 351 4.28 -33.40 -8.76
N ASP A 352 4.21 -34.62 -8.21
CA ASP A 352 3.57 -35.73 -8.88
C ASP A 352 2.12 -35.96 -8.39
N PRO A 353 1.31 -36.78 -9.07
CA PRO A 353 -0.06 -37.07 -8.65
C PRO A 353 -0.19 -37.78 -7.30
N GLN A 354 0.88 -38.38 -6.79
CA GLN A 354 0.95 -39.02 -5.47
C GLN A 354 1.20 -38.01 -4.37
N GLY A 355 1.57 -36.77 -4.74
CA GLY A 355 1.88 -35.68 -3.82
C GLY A 355 3.35 -35.65 -3.38
N ASN A 356 4.23 -36.45 -4.03
CA ASN A 356 5.68 -36.32 -3.85
C ASN A 356 6.18 -35.07 -4.53
N ARG A 357 7.11 -34.35 -3.91
CA ARG A 357 7.54 -33.02 -4.32
C ARG A 357 9.01 -32.85 -4.20
N ILE A 358 9.58 -32.07 -5.11
CA ILE A 358 10.93 -31.55 -5.00
C ILE A 358 10.90 -30.06 -5.29
N SER A 359 11.75 -29.30 -4.60
CA SER A 359 11.96 -27.90 -4.93
C SER A 359 13.39 -27.46 -4.64
N ASP A 360 13.91 -26.61 -5.53
CA ASP A 360 15.18 -25.93 -5.37
C ASP A 360 14.96 -24.42 -5.44
N TYR A 361 15.46 -23.71 -4.45
CA TYR A 361 15.48 -22.26 -4.41
C TYR A 361 16.93 -21.79 -4.28
N ILE A 362 17.42 -21.10 -5.30
CA ILE A 362 18.84 -20.74 -5.41
C ILE A 362 18.94 -19.24 -5.67
N ILE A 363 19.77 -18.56 -4.87
CA ILE A 363 20.17 -17.17 -5.12
C ILE A 363 21.65 -17.15 -5.43
N THR A 364 22.03 -16.50 -6.54
CA THR A 364 23.42 -16.28 -6.93
C THR A 364 23.68 -14.78 -7.09
N ASP A 365 24.88 -14.31 -6.78
CA ASP A 365 25.27 -12.95 -7.11
C ASP A 365 25.47 -12.77 -8.64
N LYS A 366 25.76 -11.54 -9.05
CA LYS A 366 26.00 -11.19 -10.46
C LYS A 366 27.17 -11.97 -11.11
N ASP A 367 28.10 -12.47 -10.29
CA ASP A 367 29.29 -13.21 -10.73
C ASP A 367 29.08 -14.74 -10.69
N GLY A 368 27.85 -15.17 -10.35
CA GLY A 368 27.45 -16.58 -10.32
C GLY A 368 27.77 -17.32 -9.02
N LYS A 369 28.27 -16.64 -8.00
CA LYS A 369 28.53 -17.23 -6.68
C LYS A 369 27.20 -17.48 -5.96
N THR A 370 26.99 -18.69 -5.45
CA THR A 370 25.81 -19.04 -4.67
C THR A 370 25.81 -18.30 -3.32
N LEU A 371 24.77 -17.52 -3.09
CA LEU A 371 24.48 -16.81 -1.85
C LEU A 371 23.55 -17.61 -0.92
N LEU A 372 22.56 -18.28 -1.52
CA LEU A 372 21.61 -19.15 -0.85
C LEU A 372 21.30 -20.35 -1.74
N LYS A 373 21.26 -21.54 -1.14
CA LYS A 373 20.70 -22.75 -1.73
C LYS A 373 19.78 -23.41 -0.71
N ASN A 374 18.54 -23.67 -1.08
CA ASN A 374 17.55 -24.34 -0.27
C ASN A 374 16.87 -25.42 -1.13
N SER A 375 17.29 -26.66 -0.94
CA SER A 375 16.73 -27.83 -1.63
C SER A 375 15.82 -28.60 -0.69
N GLN A 376 14.61 -28.94 -1.16
CA GLN A 376 13.62 -29.64 -0.35
C GLN A 376 12.99 -30.79 -1.15
N SER A 377 12.63 -31.85 -0.44
CA SER A 377 11.77 -32.90 -0.97
C SER A 377 10.72 -33.31 0.06
N PHE A 378 9.61 -33.79 -0.45
CA PHE A 378 8.50 -34.32 0.33
C PHE A 378 8.00 -35.60 -0.35
N GLU A 379 7.98 -36.70 0.40
CA GLU A 379 7.57 -38.02 -0.06
C GLU A 379 6.41 -38.51 0.80
N VAL A 380 5.29 -38.82 0.16
CA VAL A 380 4.08 -39.30 0.83
C VAL A 380 4.15 -40.82 0.97
N LEU A 381 4.17 -41.31 2.22
CA LEU A 381 4.15 -42.75 2.54
C LEU A 381 2.74 -43.26 2.80
N SER A 382 1.88 -42.42 3.40
CA SER A 382 0.44 -42.69 3.63
C SER A 382 -0.28 -41.38 3.95
N ASP A 383 -1.59 -41.39 4.16
CA ASP A 383 -2.43 -40.22 4.46
C ASP A 383 -1.96 -39.38 5.65
N ASN A 384 -1.24 -40.02 6.58
CA ASN A 384 -0.77 -39.36 7.79
C ASN A 384 0.74 -39.56 8.04
N LYS A 385 1.47 -40.13 7.10
CA LYS A 385 2.90 -40.41 7.23
C LYS A 385 3.67 -39.95 5.99
N PHE A 386 4.73 -39.19 6.18
CA PHE A 386 5.54 -38.65 5.10
C PHE A 386 6.99 -38.47 5.50
N ILE A 387 7.86 -38.34 4.50
CA ILE A 387 9.26 -37.97 4.70
C ILE A 387 9.43 -36.56 4.15
N SER A 388 10.01 -35.67 4.94
CA SER A 388 10.49 -34.37 4.45
C SER A 388 11.99 -34.29 4.55
N ALA A 389 12.64 -33.77 3.50
CA ALA A 389 14.05 -33.46 3.55
C ALA A 389 14.29 -32.00 3.18
N LYS A 390 15.28 -31.38 3.84
CA LYS A 390 15.72 -30.02 3.55
C LYS A 390 17.24 -29.98 3.64
N ASN A 391 17.88 -29.71 2.50
CA ASN A 391 19.32 -29.84 2.37
C ASN A 391 19.78 -31.23 2.84
N ASP A 392 20.65 -31.30 3.86
CA ASP A 392 21.20 -32.57 4.37
C ASP A 392 20.38 -33.21 5.49
N LYS A 393 19.26 -32.61 5.90
CA LYS A 393 18.42 -33.10 6.99
C LYS A 393 17.18 -33.82 6.45
N LYS A 394 16.87 -34.96 7.06
CA LYS A 394 15.76 -35.81 6.65
C LYS A 394 14.95 -36.27 7.84
N TYR A 395 13.62 -36.11 7.78
CA TYR A 395 12.68 -36.40 8.84
C TYR A 395 11.58 -37.32 8.36
N GLU A 396 11.27 -38.37 9.13
CA GLU A 396 10.03 -39.12 9.02
C GLU A 396 9.01 -38.52 9.98
N ILE A 397 7.82 -38.21 9.49
CA ILE A 397 6.80 -37.48 10.23
C ILE A 397 5.51 -38.26 10.18
N THR A 398 4.87 -38.42 11.33
CA THR A 398 3.54 -39.02 11.47
C THR A 398 2.62 -38.03 12.17
N VAL A 399 1.50 -37.68 11.54
CA VAL A 399 0.50 -36.74 12.09
C VAL A 399 -0.77 -37.53 12.37
N ASN A 400 -1.24 -37.53 13.61
CA ASN A 400 -2.51 -38.11 14.01
C ASN A 400 -3.35 -37.11 14.82
N ASP A 401 -4.54 -37.50 15.26
CA ASP A 401 -5.50 -36.60 15.95
C ASP A 401 -5.03 -36.11 17.33
N LYS A 402 -3.98 -36.72 17.89
CA LYS A 402 -3.48 -36.43 19.24
C LYS A 402 -2.09 -35.79 19.26
N GLU A 403 -1.28 -36.07 18.25
CA GLU A 403 0.12 -35.68 18.25
C GLU A 403 0.78 -35.73 16.87
N ILE A 404 1.94 -35.10 16.78
CA ILE A 404 2.88 -35.25 15.67
C ILE A 404 4.14 -35.91 16.22
N ASP A 405 4.52 -37.03 15.62
CA ASP A 405 5.81 -37.68 15.86
C ASP A 405 6.76 -37.28 14.75
N ILE A 406 7.94 -36.78 15.10
CA ILE A 406 8.99 -36.32 14.17
C ILE A 406 10.26 -37.09 14.50
N LYS A 407 10.74 -37.92 13.57
CA LYS A 407 11.95 -38.69 13.72
C LYS A 407 13.00 -38.19 12.77
N ASP A 408 14.12 -37.71 13.30
CA ASP A 408 15.30 -37.38 12.50
C ASP A 408 15.94 -38.67 11.99
N LEU A 409 16.00 -38.84 10.67
CA LEU A 409 16.57 -40.04 10.06
C LEU A 409 18.09 -40.05 10.03
N ASN A 410 18.73 -38.90 10.24
CA ASN A 410 20.17 -38.75 10.29
C ASN A 410 20.73 -39.10 11.69
N THR A 411 20.12 -38.50 12.75
CA THR A 411 20.56 -38.70 14.14
C THR A 411 19.80 -39.80 14.86
N LYS A 412 18.61 -40.20 14.36
CA LYS A 412 17.64 -41.09 14.97
C LYS A 412 16.92 -40.53 16.21
N ASP A 413 17.13 -39.26 16.50
CA ASP A 413 16.41 -38.54 17.55
C ASP A 413 14.92 -38.40 17.18
N SER A 414 14.06 -38.37 18.20
CA SER A 414 12.64 -38.17 18.03
C SER A 414 12.15 -36.97 18.81
N SER A 415 11.28 -36.19 18.20
CA SER A 415 10.55 -35.07 18.81
C SER A 415 9.07 -35.30 18.67
N LYS A 416 8.31 -34.81 19.65
CA LYS A 416 6.85 -34.99 19.70
C LYS A 416 6.17 -33.66 20.00
N ILE A 417 5.07 -33.38 19.31
CA ILE A 417 4.14 -32.29 19.62
C ILE A 417 2.80 -32.90 20.00
N THR A 418 2.40 -32.78 21.27
CA THR A 418 1.12 -33.27 21.76
C THR A 418 0.05 -32.19 21.62
N PHE A 419 -1.12 -32.52 21.10
CA PHE A 419 -2.20 -31.59 20.81
C PHE A 419 -3.08 -31.21 22.00
N GLU A 420 -3.00 -31.96 23.09
CA GLU A 420 -3.71 -31.62 24.33
C GLU A 420 -3.26 -30.23 24.83
N ASN A 421 -4.21 -29.31 24.98
CA ASN A 421 -3.98 -27.91 25.33
C ASN A 421 -3.13 -27.08 24.33
N TYR A 422 -2.74 -27.66 23.19
CA TYR A 422 -1.98 -26.97 22.15
C TYR A 422 -2.83 -26.55 20.95
N LEU A 423 -3.76 -27.44 20.53
CA LEU A 423 -4.71 -27.17 19.46
C LEU A 423 -6.08 -26.78 19.99
N ASP A 424 -6.67 -25.71 19.48
CA ASP A 424 -8.05 -25.34 19.67
C ASP A 424 -8.73 -24.85 18.37
N GLY A 425 -10.01 -24.51 18.42
CA GLY A 425 -10.76 -24.07 17.23
C GLY A 425 -10.99 -25.20 16.21
N ASN A 426 -10.87 -24.88 14.92
CA ASN A 426 -11.06 -25.85 13.83
C ASN A 426 -9.79 -26.70 13.63
N LYS A 427 -9.72 -27.83 14.33
CA LYS A 427 -8.55 -28.73 14.32
C LYS A 427 -8.27 -29.34 12.96
N ASP A 428 -9.31 -29.71 12.20
CA ASP A 428 -9.14 -30.35 10.89
C ASP A 428 -8.41 -29.45 9.90
N LYS A 429 -8.68 -28.15 9.96
CA LYS A 429 -7.97 -27.14 9.14
C LYS A 429 -6.48 -27.13 9.48
N ILE A 430 -6.13 -27.06 10.75
CA ILE A 430 -4.74 -27.08 11.19
C ILE A 430 -4.05 -28.39 10.79
N LEU A 431 -4.66 -29.54 11.02
CA LEU A 431 -4.10 -30.85 10.67
C LEU A 431 -3.79 -30.93 9.16
N THR A 432 -4.65 -30.37 8.33
CA THR A 432 -4.42 -30.31 6.87
C THR A 432 -3.13 -29.56 6.52
N ALA A 433 -2.83 -28.45 7.17
CA ALA A 433 -1.60 -27.70 6.97
C ALA A 433 -0.39 -28.43 7.57
N LEU A 434 -0.52 -28.98 8.80
CA LEU A 434 0.57 -29.68 9.50
C LEU A 434 1.05 -30.92 8.74
N LYS A 435 0.16 -31.66 8.08
CA LYS A 435 0.48 -32.83 7.22
C LYS A 435 1.35 -32.50 6.01
N ARG A 436 1.55 -31.22 5.69
CA ARG A 436 2.35 -30.74 4.58
C ARG A 436 3.55 -29.91 5.02
N MET A 437 3.74 -29.71 6.33
CA MET A 437 4.78 -28.85 6.88
C MET A 437 6.12 -29.59 6.93
N PRO A 438 7.24 -28.97 6.51
CA PRO A 438 8.56 -29.56 6.65
C PRO A 438 8.94 -29.88 8.10
N GLY A 439 9.73 -30.93 8.32
CA GLY A 439 10.08 -31.41 9.67
C GLY A 439 10.79 -30.38 10.52
N GLU A 440 11.71 -29.59 9.94
CA GLU A 440 12.37 -28.48 10.67
C GLU A 440 11.37 -27.42 11.12
N GLU A 441 10.37 -27.13 10.29
CA GLU A 441 9.33 -26.16 10.61
C GLU A 441 8.38 -26.66 11.70
N LEU A 442 8.08 -27.96 11.70
CA LEU A 442 7.33 -28.59 12.80
C LEU A 442 8.08 -28.50 14.11
N ILE A 443 9.40 -28.79 14.11
CA ILE A 443 10.23 -28.65 15.31
C ILE A 443 10.26 -27.19 15.78
N ALA A 444 10.44 -26.24 14.87
CA ALA A 444 10.41 -24.83 15.18
C ALA A 444 9.04 -24.40 15.75
N LEU A 445 7.93 -24.88 15.17
CA LEU A 445 6.57 -24.63 15.64
C LEU A 445 6.40 -25.06 17.11
N GLY A 446 6.82 -26.29 17.44
CA GLY A 446 6.74 -26.81 18.81
C GLY A 446 7.57 -26.02 19.82
N LYS A 447 8.66 -25.39 19.39
CA LYS A 447 9.53 -24.57 20.26
C LYS A 447 9.09 -23.12 20.40
N THR A 448 8.59 -22.52 19.33
CA THR A 448 8.31 -21.07 19.28
C THR A 448 6.87 -20.71 19.65
N THR A 449 5.94 -21.68 19.56
CA THR A 449 4.52 -21.45 19.83
C THR A 449 4.01 -22.25 21.01
N LYS A 450 3.04 -21.69 21.73
CA LYS A 450 2.38 -22.35 22.85
C LYS A 450 0.99 -22.87 22.49
N HIS A 451 0.35 -22.25 21.48
CA HIS A 451 -1.01 -22.59 21.06
C HIS A 451 -1.18 -22.39 19.56
N LEU A 452 -1.92 -23.30 18.94
CA LEU A 452 -2.47 -23.16 17.58
C LEU A 452 -3.99 -23.07 17.65
N ASN A 453 -4.58 -22.09 16.98
CA ASN A 453 -6.02 -21.91 16.91
C ASN A 453 -6.48 -21.98 15.45
N GLY A 454 -7.30 -22.98 15.13
CA GLY A 454 -7.90 -23.16 13.81
C GLY A 454 -9.04 -22.19 13.56
N ILE A 455 -8.97 -21.47 12.46
CA ILE A 455 -10.01 -20.54 12.02
C ILE A 455 -10.47 -20.87 10.60
N ASP A 456 -11.73 -20.51 10.29
CA ASP A 456 -12.31 -20.77 8.98
C ASP A 456 -11.93 -19.69 7.95
N ASP A 457 -11.70 -18.47 8.39
CA ASP A 457 -11.32 -17.35 7.54
C ASP A 457 -9.83 -17.01 7.69
N ILE A 458 -9.04 -17.38 6.67
CA ILE A 458 -7.58 -17.15 6.63
C ILE A 458 -7.18 -15.65 6.62
N ASN A 459 -8.10 -14.74 6.28
CA ASN A 459 -7.81 -13.30 6.31
C ASN A 459 -7.59 -12.77 7.74
N TYR A 460 -7.95 -13.56 8.76
CA TYR A 460 -7.72 -13.26 10.18
C TYR A 460 -6.56 -14.06 10.78
N SER A 461 -5.72 -14.67 9.94
CA SER A 461 -4.51 -15.34 10.42
C SER A 461 -3.57 -14.34 11.07
N THR A 462 -3.00 -14.70 12.23
CA THR A 462 -2.15 -13.82 13.03
C THR A 462 -1.24 -14.61 13.96
N TYR A 463 -0.06 -14.05 14.22
CA TYR A 463 0.77 -14.45 15.36
C TYR A 463 0.64 -13.45 16.51
N GLY A 464 0.38 -13.94 17.70
CA GLY A 464 0.35 -13.16 18.94
C GLY A 464 1.63 -13.34 19.77
N ALA A 465 2.54 -12.38 19.71
CA ALA A 465 3.85 -12.47 20.36
C ALA A 465 3.76 -12.55 21.91
N VAL A 466 2.75 -11.94 22.52
CA VAL A 466 2.55 -11.95 24.00
C VAL A 466 2.21 -13.34 24.52
N ASN A 467 1.34 -14.05 23.82
CA ASN A 467 0.83 -15.38 24.24
C ASN A 467 1.43 -16.52 23.42
N LYS A 468 2.32 -16.21 22.48
CA LYS A 468 2.95 -17.14 21.53
C LYS A 468 1.92 -18.05 20.86
N ARG A 469 0.84 -17.44 20.34
CA ARG A 469 -0.28 -18.12 19.68
C ARG A 469 -0.32 -17.82 18.21
N ILE A 470 -0.43 -18.85 17.37
CA ILE A 470 -0.77 -18.72 15.95
C ILE A 470 -2.27 -19.01 15.78
N LYS A 471 -2.96 -18.12 15.06
CA LYS A 471 -4.31 -18.36 14.53
C LYS A 471 -4.20 -18.53 13.03
N THR A 472 -4.70 -19.62 12.46
CA THR A 472 -4.59 -19.88 11.03
C THR A 472 -5.61 -20.94 10.57
N GLY A 473 -5.81 -21.04 9.24
CA GLY A 473 -6.63 -22.08 8.61
C GLY A 473 -5.78 -23.24 8.05
N ASP A 474 -6.23 -23.79 6.92
CA ASP A 474 -5.63 -24.94 6.23
C ASP A 474 -4.55 -24.55 5.19
N ASN A 475 -4.28 -23.27 5.03
CA ASN A 475 -3.26 -22.78 4.09
C ASN A 475 -1.87 -22.88 4.72
N LEU A 476 -1.06 -23.82 4.24
CA LEU A 476 0.32 -24.01 4.70
C LEU A 476 1.19 -22.77 4.55
N TYR A 477 1.05 -22.02 3.45
CA TYR A 477 1.83 -20.81 3.23
C TYR A 477 1.58 -19.76 4.31
N VAL A 478 0.31 -19.51 4.61
CA VAL A 478 -0.10 -18.57 5.65
C VAL A 478 0.38 -19.05 7.03
N MET A 479 0.27 -20.36 7.33
CA MET A 479 0.79 -20.91 8.60
C MET A 479 2.30 -20.73 8.72
N LEU A 480 3.05 -20.94 7.66
CA LEU A 480 4.50 -20.72 7.61
C LEU A 480 4.88 -19.25 7.72
N HIS A 481 4.05 -18.35 7.19
CA HIS A 481 4.21 -16.89 7.38
C HIS A 481 4.07 -16.52 8.86
N GLU A 482 3.00 -16.97 9.53
CA GLU A 482 2.79 -16.71 10.97
C GLU A 482 3.89 -17.38 11.84
N LEU A 483 4.40 -18.53 11.41
CA LEU A 483 5.55 -19.18 12.06
C LEU A 483 6.82 -18.35 11.87
N GLY A 484 6.98 -17.64 10.75
CA GLY A 484 8.07 -16.70 10.52
C GLY A 484 8.10 -15.58 11.57
N HIS A 485 6.94 -15.00 11.90
CA HIS A 485 6.81 -14.09 13.03
C HIS A 485 7.15 -14.75 14.36
N ALA A 486 6.70 -15.99 14.58
CA ALA A 486 7.02 -16.70 15.81
C ALA A 486 8.53 -16.96 15.97
N LYS A 487 9.24 -17.25 14.89
CA LYS A 487 10.70 -17.41 14.88
C LYS A 487 11.42 -16.07 15.14
N ASP A 488 10.93 -14.97 14.53
CA ASP A 488 11.47 -13.62 14.74
C ASP A 488 11.39 -13.21 16.23
N TYR A 489 10.28 -13.57 16.89
CA TYR A 489 10.05 -13.26 18.32
C TYR A 489 10.39 -14.41 19.27
N ASN A 490 11.12 -15.44 18.85
CA ASN A 490 11.36 -16.62 19.68
C ASN A 490 12.03 -16.30 21.02
N GLU A 491 13.07 -15.47 21.03
CA GLU A 491 13.81 -15.05 22.21
C GLU A 491 13.36 -13.70 22.80
N VAL A 492 12.27 -13.14 22.25
CA VAL A 492 11.77 -11.82 22.65
C VAL A 492 10.69 -11.98 23.72
N ASP A 493 10.85 -11.28 24.83
CA ASP A 493 9.78 -10.98 25.78
C ASP A 493 9.28 -9.56 25.47
N VAL A 494 8.15 -9.46 24.81
CA VAL A 494 7.56 -8.17 24.39
C VAL A 494 7.26 -7.20 25.53
N LYS A 495 7.30 -7.69 26.80
CA LYS A 495 7.19 -6.85 27.99
C LYS A 495 8.52 -6.24 28.43
N GLN A 496 9.63 -6.67 27.84
CA GLN A 496 10.99 -6.22 28.16
C GLN A 496 11.63 -5.67 26.90
N GLU A 497 11.64 -4.34 26.76
CA GLU A 497 12.12 -3.62 25.57
C GLU A 497 13.55 -4.02 25.15
N GLU A 498 14.43 -4.29 26.11
CA GLU A 498 15.81 -4.74 25.85
C GLU A 498 15.90 -6.09 25.12
N THR A 499 14.86 -6.94 25.23
CA THR A 499 14.85 -8.24 24.52
C THR A 499 14.49 -8.09 23.04
N LEU A 500 13.89 -6.97 22.60
CA LEU A 500 13.61 -6.70 21.20
C LEU A 500 14.86 -6.71 20.33
N LYS A 501 16.02 -6.40 20.91
CA LYS A 501 17.33 -6.48 20.22
C LYS A 501 17.70 -7.90 19.76
N LYS A 502 17.04 -8.92 20.29
CA LYS A 502 17.24 -10.33 19.91
C LYS A 502 16.42 -10.76 18.69
N SER A 503 15.45 -9.95 18.26
CA SER A 503 14.66 -10.25 17.07
C SER A 503 15.49 -10.13 15.79
N ILE A 504 15.09 -10.87 14.77
CA ILE A 504 15.72 -10.81 13.43
C ILE A 504 15.55 -9.41 12.84
N PHE A 505 14.38 -8.78 13.02
CA PHE A 505 14.11 -7.45 12.50
C PHE A 505 14.99 -6.36 13.14
N SER A 506 15.55 -6.60 14.34
CA SER A 506 16.52 -5.70 14.98
C SER A 506 17.98 -5.97 14.55
N ASN A 507 18.21 -7.00 13.73
CA ASN A 507 19.54 -7.34 13.27
C ASN A 507 20.09 -6.28 12.32
N LYS A 508 21.26 -5.70 12.66
CA LYS A 508 21.86 -4.60 11.91
C LYS A 508 22.14 -4.95 10.45
N GLN A 509 22.69 -6.14 10.19
CA GLN A 509 23.05 -6.56 8.83
C GLN A 509 21.79 -6.75 7.95
N VAL A 510 20.72 -7.34 8.51
CA VAL A 510 19.44 -7.49 7.79
C VAL A 510 18.87 -6.13 7.44
N ASN A 511 18.84 -5.19 8.40
CA ASN A 511 18.36 -3.83 8.16
C ASN A 511 19.18 -3.09 7.09
N GLU A 512 20.50 -3.16 7.14
CA GLU A 512 21.38 -2.49 6.16
C GLU A 512 21.14 -3.02 4.74
N VAL A 513 21.00 -4.33 4.59
CA VAL A 513 20.75 -4.95 3.28
C VAL A 513 19.34 -4.62 2.78
N PHE A 514 18.34 -4.69 3.66
CA PHE A 514 16.96 -4.38 3.33
C PHE A 514 16.79 -2.92 2.88
N GLU A 515 17.29 -1.96 3.65
CA GLU A 515 17.19 -0.54 3.29
C GLU A 515 17.94 -0.22 1.98
N LYS A 516 19.06 -0.90 1.72
CA LYS A 516 19.78 -0.74 0.46
C LYS A 516 18.96 -1.24 -0.75
N GLU A 517 18.41 -2.46 -0.69
CA GLU A 517 17.60 -3.00 -1.78
C GLU A 517 16.30 -2.19 -1.95
N LYS A 518 15.71 -1.70 -0.86
CA LYS A 518 14.55 -0.80 -0.88
C LYS A 518 14.88 0.52 -1.57
N GLU A 519 16.03 1.14 -1.26
CA GLU A 519 16.47 2.37 -1.91
C GLU A 519 16.70 2.18 -3.41
N GLU A 520 17.31 1.06 -3.82
CA GLU A 520 17.51 0.70 -5.23
C GLU A 520 16.16 0.48 -5.94
N PHE A 521 15.22 -0.22 -5.29
CA PHE A 521 13.87 -0.41 -5.81
C PHE A 521 13.10 0.91 -5.94
N ASP A 522 13.17 1.78 -4.94
CA ASP A 522 12.52 3.08 -4.92
C ASP A 522 13.01 4.00 -6.02
N LYS A 523 14.30 3.95 -6.35
CA LYS A 523 14.89 4.70 -7.47
C LYS A 523 14.42 4.17 -8.83
N ALA A 524 14.28 2.86 -8.97
CA ALA A 524 13.87 2.23 -10.22
C ALA A 524 12.35 2.30 -10.46
N PHE A 525 11.53 2.25 -9.38
CA PHE A 525 10.08 2.13 -9.44
C PHE A 525 9.40 3.14 -8.50
N PRO A 526 9.39 4.44 -8.82
CA PRO A 526 8.93 5.47 -7.87
C PRO A 526 7.44 5.45 -7.53
N THR A 527 6.56 4.75 -8.26
CA THR A 527 5.11 4.79 -7.99
C THR A 527 4.33 3.49 -8.22
N ALA A 528 4.02 3.13 -9.47
CA ALA A 528 3.00 2.10 -9.75
C ALA A 528 3.37 0.67 -9.30
N GLN A 529 4.65 0.30 -9.37
CA GLN A 529 5.10 -1.03 -8.97
C GLN A 529 5.20 -1.19 -7.46
N ARG A 530 5.28 -0.08 -6.72
CA ARG A 530 5.29 -0.09 -5.26
C ARG A 530 4.02 -0.66 -4.65
N GLU A 531 2.87 -0.50 -5.29
CA GLU A 531 1.60 -1.02 -4.80
C GLU A 531 1.69 -2.53 -4.49
N HIS A 532 2.37 -3.29 -5.34
CA HIS A 532 2.50 -4.74 -5.18
C HIS A 532 3.43 -5.14 -4.02
N ILE A 533 4.40 -4.30 -3.65
CA ILE A 533 5.42 -4.61 -2.66
C ILE A 533 5.30 -3.77 -1.37
N ASN A 534 4.41 -2.78 -1.33
CA ASN A 534 4.23 -1.89 -0.17
C ASN A 534 4.02 -2.63 1.15
N TYR A 535 3.38 -3.80 1.11
CA TYR A 535 3.20 -4.65 2.27
C TYR A 535 4.53 -5.01 2.96
N PHE A 536 5.61 -5.15 2.18
CA PHE A 536 6.94 -5.53 2.65
C PHE A 536 7.89 -4.35 2.89
N ILE A 537 7.64 -3.19 2.29
CA ILE A 537 8.60 -2.07 2.35
C ILE A 537 8.08 -0.84 3.09
N LYS A 538 6.77 -0.78 3.41
CA LYS A 538 6.18 0.37 4.09
C LYS A 538 6.33 0.22 5.60
N THR A 539 6.94 1.21 6.23
CA THR A 539 6.96 1.36 7.69
C THR A 539 5.82 2.28 8.10
N SER A 540 4.97 1.83 9.02
CA SER A 540 3.88 2.62 9.62
C SER A 540 3.91 2.45 11.14
N GLU A 541 3.15 3.28 11.88
CA GLU A 541 3.08 3.20 13.36
C GLU A 541 2.68 1.80 13.89
N HIS A 542 2.09 0.95 13.06
CA HIS A 542 1.56 -0.36 13.46
C HIS A 542 2.08 -1.54 12.65
N LYS A 543 2.87 -1.32 11.59
CA LYS A 543 3.44 -2.39 10.76
C LYS A 543 4.83 -2.01 10.27
N ASP A 544 5.78 -2.88 10.53
CA ASP A 544 7.10 -2.79 9.95
C ASP A 544 7.18 -3.74 8.75
N GLY A 545 7.43 -3.19 7.55
CA GLY A 545 7.55 -3.99 6.33
C GLY A 545 8.64 -5.04 6.40
N LEU A 546 9.72 -4.80 7.15
CA LEU A 546 10.77 -5.79 7.37
C LEU A 546 10.27 -6.99 8.18
N GLN A 547 9.41 -6.82 9.18
CA GLN A 547 8.81 -7.95 9.92
C GLN A 547 7.98 -8.82 9.00
N GLU A 548 7.17 -8.21 8.13
CA GLU A 548 6.41 -8.94 7.11
C GLU A 548 7.32 -9.63 6.10
N THR A 549 8.45 -9.01 5.74
CA THR A 549 9.46 -9.61 4.86
C THR A 549 10.12 -10.83 5.51
N ILE A 550 10.37 -10.81 6.82
CA ILE A 550 10.92 -11.95 7.57
C ILE A 550 9.92 -13.12 7.55
N ALA A 551 8.67 -12.84 7.87
CA ALA A 551 7.61 -13.85 7.87
C ALA A 551 7.39 -14.46 6.48
N GLU A 552 7.35 -13.61 5.45
CA GLU A 552 7.22 -14.04 4.06
C GLU A 552 8.42 -14.88 3.61
N THR A 553 9.64 -14.51 4.00
CA THR A 553 10.84 -15.30 3.69
C THR A 553 10.75 -16.71 4.27
N ASN A 554 10.23 -16.87 5.50
CA ASN A 554 10.01 -18.20 6.06
C ASN A 554 9.00 -19.01 5.24
N ALA A 555 7.90 -18.39 4.81
CA ALA A 555 6.90 -19.06 3.97
C ALA A 555 7.47 -19.44 2.59
N LEU A 556 8.16 -18.52 1.93
CA LEU A 556 8.80 -18.74 0.61
C LEU A 556 9.76 -19.92 0.61
N LEU A 557 10.57 -20.04 1.65
CA LEU A 557 11.63 -21.06 1.73
C LEU A 557 11.15 -22.43 2.22
N ASN A 558 9.91 -22.54 2.73
CA ASN A 558 9.41 -23.74 3.38
C ASN A 558 8.07 -24.24 2.83
N THR A 559 7.53 -23.57 1.81
CA THR A 559 6.30 -24.00 1.15
C THR A 559 6.58 -24.63 -0.21
N TYR A 560 5.53 -25.23 -0.76
CA TYR A 560 5.51 -25.81 -2.10
C TYR A 560 4.53 -25.01 -2.97
N ASN A 561 4.06 -25.61 -4.08
CA ASN A 561 3.14 -24.96 -5.01
C ASN A 561 1.89 -24.42 -4.29
N ASN A 562 1.81 -23.08 -4.21
CA ASN A 562 0.71 -22.37 -3.60
C ASN A 562 0.51 -21.04 -4.35
N GLU A 563 -0.74 -20.61 -4.51
CA GLU A 563 -1.06 -19.36 -5.21
C GLU A 563 -0.39 -18.15 -4.55
N ASP A 564 -0.22 -18.16 -3.22
CA ASP A 564 0.43 -17.07 -2.50
C ASP A 564 1.93 -16.98 -2.84
N LEU A 565 2.62 -18.13 -2.97
CA LEU A 565 4.03 -18.19 -3.42
C LEU A 565 4.22 -17.56 -4.80
N PHE A 566 3.22 -17.68 -5.67
CA PHE A 566 3.25 -17.16 -7.03
C PHE A 566 2.50 -15.83 -7.19
N SER A 567 2.03 -15.25 -6.10
CA SER A 567 1.43 -13.92 -6.12
C SER A 567 2.42 -12.87 -6.66
N ILE A 568 1.91 -11.84 -7.30
CA ILE A 568 2.76 -10.73 -7.81
C ILE A 568 3.59 -10.14 -6.67
N ARG A 569 3.01 -10.00 -5.49
CA ARG A 569 3.66 -9.50 -4.28
C ARG A 569 4.91 -10.33 -3.92
N SER A 570 4.75 -11.65 -3.77
CA SER A 570 5.86 -12.55 -3.45
C SER A 570 6.89 -12.62 -4.57
N GLN A 571 6.48 -12.53 -5.84
CA GLN A 571 7.42 -12.48 -6.97
C GLN A 571 8.29 -11.22 -6.95
N TYR A 572 7.71 -10.05 -6.63
CA TYR A 572 8.47 -8.82 -6.49
C TYR A 572 9.48 -8.90 -5.34
N LEU A 573 9.09 -9.48 -4.20
CA LEU A 573 10.00 -9.70 -3.08
C LEU A 573 11.18 -10.60 -3.50
N GLN A 574 10.89 -11.74 -4.12
CA GLN A 574 11.91 -12.68 -4.61
C GLN A 574 12.85 -12.05 -5.65
N GLN A 575 12.33 -11.18 -6.49
CA GLN A 575 13.11 -10.56 -7.55
C GLN A 575 13.97 -9.40 -7.05
N TYR A 576 13.43 -8.53 -6.20
CA TYR A 576 14.07 -7.25 -5.88
C TYR A 576 14.72 -7.21 -4.50
N PHE A 577 14.46 -8.21 -3.63
CA PHE A 577 15.05 -8.33 -2.29
C PHE A 577 15.79 -9.65 -2.05
N PRO A 578 16.54 -10.19 -3.02
CA PRO A 578 17.16 -11.50 -2.89
C PRO A 578 18.25 -11.56 -1.80
N LYS A 579 19.01 -10.48 -1.59
CA LYS A 579 20.03 -10.43 -0.54
C LYS A 579 19.40 -10.34 0.85
N THR A 580 18.32 -9.58 0.99
CA THR A 580 17.51 -9.54 2.22
C THR A 580 17.00 -10.93 2.57
N ILE A 581 16.40 -11.65 1.59
CA ILE A 581 15.97 -13.04 1.76
C ILE A 581 17.16 -13.92 2.21
N THR A 582 18.32 -13.73 1.61
CA THR A 582 19.53 -14.50 1.96
C THR A 582 19.95 -14.27 3.42
N GLU A 583 20.01 -13.02 3.88
CA GLU A 583 20.41 -12.71 5.26
C GLU A 583 19.38 -13.18 6.28
N ILE A 584 18.09 -12.98 6.01
CA ILE A 584 17.01 -13.48 6.85
C ILE A 584 17.07 -15.01 6.96
N SER A 585 17.30 -15.73 5.84
CA SER A 585 17.34 -17.19 5.81
C SER A 585 18.42 -17.78 6.73
N LYS A 586 19.58 -17.12 6.84
CA LYS A 586 20.67 -17.54 7.74
C LYS A 586 20.25 -17.48 9.21
N LEU A 587 19.52 -16.43 9.58
CA LEU A 587 19.05 -16.22 10.94
C LEU A 587 17.86 -17.14 11.27
N LEU A 588 16.92 -17.32 10.37
CA LEU A 588 15.82 -18.28 10.53
C LEU A 588 16.31 -19.71 10.71
N ALA A 589 17.41 -20.10 10.04
CA ALA A 589 18.03 -21.40 10.18
C ALA A 589 18.77 -21.57 11.52
N SER A 590 19.23 -20.48 12.15
CA SER A 590 19.91 -20.49 13.45
C SER A 590 18.92 -20.52 14.64
N THR A 591 17.65 -20.23 14.41
CA THR A 591 16.58 -20.34 15.43
C THR A 591 16.28 -21.83 15.68
N LYS A 592 17.17 -22.50 16.43
CA LYS A 592 17.11 -23.95 16.74
C LYS A 592 16.43 -24.20 18.07
#